data_107d004e21c8b2b67b169523df6fdf5c
#
_entry.id   107d004e21c8b2b67b169523df6fdf5c
#
_cell.length_a   1.000
_cell.length_b   1.000
_cell.length_c   1.000
_cell.angle_alpha   90.00
_cell.angle_beta   90.00
_cell.angle_gamma   90.00
#
_symmetry.space_group_name_H-M   'P 1'
#
loop_
_entity.id
_entity.type
_entity.pdbx_description
1 polymer ?
#
loop_
_entity_poly.entity_id
_entity_poly.type
_entity_poly.pdbx_seq_one_letter_code
_entity_poly.pdbx_strand_id
1 'polypeptide(L)'
;MVQNKFHYAITGRTAAEIVFTSADRSKEHMGLTTWKNSPDGRILKSDVNVAKNYLSQKQIAQLERTVSGYFDYIEDLIERENTFTMEEFSESINEFLSFRRYDILKGKGKISNAAATKKAHAEYKEFNKTQKIVSDFDREIKQLKAKNT
;
A
#
# COMPACT_ATOMS: atom_id res chain seq x y z
N MET A 1 6.11 -1.63 11.73
CA MET A 1 7.56 -1.43 11.67
C MET A 1 8.25 -2.28 10.62
N VAL A 2 8.02 -3.59 10.60
CA VAL A 2 8.62 -4.49 9.59
C VAL A 2 8.21 -4.09 8.17
N GLN A 3 6.93 -3.83 7.94
CA GLN A 3 6.42 -3.42 6.63
C GLN A 3 7.06 -2.12 6.11
N ASN A 4 7.38 -1.17 7.00
CA ASN A 4 8.02 0.07 6.59
C ASN A 4 9.40 -0.14 5.99
N LYS A 5 10.16 -1.12 6.48
CA LYS A 5 11.48 -1.43 5.94
C LYS A 5 11.38 -1.93 4.50
N PHE A 6 10.41 -2.78 4.21
CA PHE A 6 10.18 -3.29 2.85
C PHE A 6 9.64 -2.21 1.91
N HIS A 7 8.68 -1.41 2.37
CA HIS A 7 8.17 -0.29 1.57
C HIS A 7 9.28 0.70 1.23
N TYR A 8 10.11 1.05 2.22
CA TYR A 8 11.23 1.95 2.01
C TYR A 8 12.25 1.38 1.03
N ALA A 9 12.57 0.10 1.15
CA ALA A 9 13.52 -0.55 0.25
C ALA A 9 13.07 -0.48 -1.22
N ILE A 10 11.77 -0.67 -1.48
CA ILE A 10 11.23 -0.69 -2.84
C ILE A 10 10.96 0.73 -3.38
N THR A 11 10.49 1.65 -2.53
CA THR A 11 9.96 2.96 -2.97
C THR A 11 10.80 4.15 -2.52
N GLY A 12 11.69 3.98 -1.54
CA GLY A 12 12.38 5.09 -0.89
C GLY A 12 11.52 5.85 0.11
N ARG A 13 10.32 5.33 0.43
CA ARG A 13 9.37 5.96 1.35
C ARG A 13 8.76 4.94 2.30
N THR A 14 8.38 5.37 3.50
CA THR A 14 7.61 4.52 4.41
C THR A 14 6.17 4.40 3.93
N ALA A 15 5.42 3.45 4.49
CA ALA A 15 4.01 3.28 4.15
C ALA A 15 3.21 4.57 4.39
N ALA A 16 3.43 5.23 5.53
CA ALA A 16 2.75 6.50 5.83
C ALA A 16 3.12 7.59 4.84
N GLU A 17 4.38 7.68 4.44
CA GLU A 17 4.83 8.66 3.44
C GLU A 17 4.20 8.40 2.07
N ILE A 18 4.08 7.13 1.67
CA ILE A 18 3.42 6.76 0.41
C ILE A 18 1.97 7.25 0.40
N VAL A 19 1.22 6.95 1.45
CA VAL A 19 -0.18 7.37 1.57
C VAL A 19 -0.29 8.89 1.57
N PHE A 20 0.52 9.55 2.39
CA PHE A 20 0.46 11.01 2.55
C PHE A 20 0.75 11.75 1.24
N THR A 21 1.75 11.29 0.47
CA THR A 21 2.14 11.95 -0.79
C THR A 21 1.29 11.55 -1.97
N SER A 22 0.63 10.41 -1.93
CA SER A 22 -0.09 9.86 -3.10
C SER A 22 -1.59 10.13 -3.07
N ALA A 23 -2.21 10.20 -1.90
CA ALA A 23 -3.66 10.45 -1.78
C ALA A 23 -3.98 11.88 -2.23
N ASP A 24 -4.75 12.01 -3.31
CA ASP A 24 -5.05 13.31 -3.91
C ASP A 24 -6.41 13.25 -4.61
N ARG A 25 -7.36 14.04 -4.11
CA ARG A 25 -8.74 14.09 -4.63
C ARG A 25 -8.82 14.51 -6.09
N SER A 26 -7.82 15.21 -6.59
CA SER A 26 -7.81 15.72 -7.97
C SER A 26 -7.31 14.68 -8.98
N LYS A 27 -6.70 13.61 -8.50
CA LYS A 27 -6.19 12.54 -9.38
C LYS A 27 -7.27 11.50 -9.67
N GLU A 28 -7.17 10.86 -10.84
CA GLU A 28 -8.00 9.73 -11.18
C GLU A 28 -7.87 8.65 -10.10
N HIS A 29 -8.99 8.11 -9.66
CA HIS A 29 -9.07 7.11 -8.58
C HIS A 29 -8.36 7.57 -7.29
N MET A 30 -8.30 8.89 -7.06
CA MET A 30 -7.67 9.49 -5.87
C MET A 30 -6.17 9.15 -5.73
N GLY A 31 -5.53 8.76 -6.82
CA GLY A 31 -4.13 8.32 -6.83
C GLY A 31 -3.94 6.84 -6.60
N LEU A 32 -5.01 6.09 -6.33
CA LEU A 32 -4.95 4.65 -6.14
C LEU A 32 -4.72 3.91 -7.46
N THR A 33 -3.91 2.88 -7.43
CA THR A 33 -3.68 1.99 -8.57
C THR A 33 -4.57 0.75 -8.49
N THR A 34 -4.95 0.37 -7.27
CA THR A 34 -5.85 -0.75 -7.01
C THR A 34 -6.61 -0.51 -5.70
N TRP A 35 -7.71 -1.20 -5.52
CA TRP A 35 -8.55 -1.18 -4.32
C TRP A 35 -9.39 -2.46 -4.29
N LYS A 36 -10.08 -2.72 -3.19
CA LYS A 36 -10.79 -3.98 -2.98
C LYS A 36 -11.72 -4.34 -4.13
N ASN A 37 -12.47 -3.37 -4.63
CA ASN A 37 -13.48 -3.59 -5.68
C ASN A 37 -13.02 -3.13 -7.07
N SER A 38 -11.69 -2.92 -7.26
CA SER A 38 -11.13 -2.51 -8.54
C SER A 38 -11.35 -3.57 -9.64
N PRO A 39 -11.36 -3.17 -10.91
CA PRO A 39 -11.25 -1.81 -11.42
C PRO A 39 -12.57 -1.05 -11.49
N ASP A 40 -13.72 -1.73 -11.48
CA ASP A 40 -15.02 -1.12 -11.80
C ASP A 40 -15.83 -0.72 -10.57
N GLY A 41 -15.54 -1.29 -9.40
CA GLY A 41 -16.24 -1.00 -8.16
C GLY A 41 -15.72 0.27 -7.50
N ARG A 42 -16.50 0.77 -6.53
CA ARG A 42 -16.13 2.02 -5.86
C ARG A 42 -14.99 1.81 -4.87
N ILE A 43 -14.23 2.90 -4.69
CA ILE A 43 -13.18 3.00 -3.68
C ILE A 43 -13.84 3.20 -2.32
N LEU A 44 -13.41 2.43 -1.32
CA LEU A 44 -13.94 2.49 0.04
C LEU A 44 -12.99 3.29 0.94
N LYS A 45 -13.53 3.81 2.04
CA LYS A 45 -12.71 4.53 3.03
C LYS A 45 -11.54 3.67 3.54
N SER A 46 -11.76 2.36 3.70
CA SER A 46 -10.73 1.43 4.13
C SER A 46 -9.60 1.22 3.12
N ASP A 47 -9.83 1.57 1.84
CA ASP A 47 -8.82 1.40 0.79
C ASP A 47 -7.75 2.48 0.82
N VAL A 48 -8.10 3.70 1.26
CA VAL A 48 -7.29 4.89 1.03
C VAL A 48 -6.11 5.05 1.98
N ASN A 49 -6.06 4.30 3.08
CA ASN A 49 -4.95 4.31 4.02
C ASN A 49 -4.04 3.08 3.91
N VAL A 50 -4.17 2.31 2.83
CA VAL A 50 -3.32 1.15 2.55
C VAL A 50 -2.27 1.55 1.51
N ALA A 51 -1.01 1.63 1.91
CA ALA A 51 0.08 2.10 1.06
C ALA A 51 0.20 1.29 -0.24
N LYS A 52 0.06 -0.02 -0.17
CA LYS A 52 0.14 -0.92 -1.32
C LYS A 52 -0.81 -0.51 -2.45
N ASN A 53 -1.95 0.05 -2.11
CA ASN A 53 -2.96 0.45 -3.08
C ASN A 53 -2.54 1.64 -3.97
N TYR A 54 -1.46 2.35 -3.61
CA TYR A 54 -0.92 3.45 -4.39
C TYR A 54 0.30 3.06 -5.23
N LEU A 55 0.78 1.83 -5.09
CA LEU A 55 1.98 1.37 -5.79
C LEU A 55 1.66 0.89 -7.20
N SER A 56 2.64 1.03 -8.11
CA SER A 56 2.51 0.47 -9.45
C SER A 56 2.52 -1.06 -9.42
N GLN A 57 2.05 -1.70 -10.48
CA GLN A 57 2.08 -3.16 -10.63
C GLN A 57 3.51 -3.69 -10.46
N LYS A 58 4.49 -3.01 -11.04
CA LYS A 58 5.90 -3.38 -10.92
C LYS A 58 6.39 -3.32 -9.47
N GLN A 59 6.03 -2.26 -8.76
CA GLN A 59 6.41 -2.09 -7.35
C GLN A 59 5.75 -3.15 -6.46
N ILE A 60 4.48 -3.46 -6.71
CA ILE A 60 3.76 -4.52 -5.99
C ILE A 60 4.47 -5.87 -6.19
N ALA A 61 4.83 -6.19 -7.43
CA ALA A 61 5.53 -7.43 -7.76
C ALA A 61 6.91 -7.51 -7.07
N GLN A 62 7.65 -6.39 -7.06
CA GLN A 62 8.93 -6.30 -6.37
C GLN A 62 8.77 -6.49 -4.85
N LEU A 63 7.76 -5.85 -4.28
CA LEU A 63 7.47 -5.94 -2.84
C LEU A 63 7.15 -7.39 -2.46
N GLU A 64 6.26 -8.05 -3.19
CA GLU A 64 5.87 -9.44 -2.94
C GLU A 64 7.05 -10.39 -3.06
N ARG A 65 7.87 -10.22 -4.09
CA ARG A 65 9.08 -11.02 -4.31
C ARG A 65 10.07 -10.85 -3.16
N THR A 66 10.28 -9.61 -2.73
CA THR A 66 11.24 -9.30 -1.68
C THR A 66 10.77 -9.87 -0.33
N VAL A 67 9.49 -9.71 0.00
CA VAL A 67 8.92 -10.26 1.23
C VAL A 67 8.98 -11.79 1.23
N SER A 68 8.63 -12.44 0.11
CA SER A 68 8.70 -13.88 -0.03
C SER A 68 10.15 -14.40 0.11
N GLY A 69 11.08 -13.70 -0.52
CA GLY A 69 12.52 -14.01 -0.39
C GLY A 69 13.02 -13.91 1.05
N TYR A 70 12.53 -12.90 1.78
CA TYR A 70 12.87 -12.76 3.20
C TYR A 70 12.29 -13.91 4.02
N PHE A 71 11.05 -14.31 3.78
CA PHE A 71 10.47 -15.45 4.52
C PHE A 71 11.25 -16.73 4.29
N ASP A 72 11.70 -17.00 3.07
CA ASP A 72 12.54 -18.16 2.77
C ASP A 72 13.88 -18.08 3.55
N TYR A 73 14.48 -16.89 3.56
CA TYR A 73 15.74 -16.63 4.28
C TYR A 73 15.59 -16.85 5.79
N ILE A 74 14.56 -16.27 6.40
CA ILE A 74 14.36 -16.34 7.84
C ILE A 74 13.94 -17.74 8.30
N GLU A 75 13.19 -18.45 7.50
CA GLU A 75 12.78 -19.83 7.79
C GLU A 75 14.00 -20.73 7.99
N ASP A 76 14.99 -20.62 7.11
CA ASP A 76 16.23 -21.37 7.21
C ASP A 76 17.00 -21.00 8.49
N LEU A 77 17.08 -19.71 8.83
CA LEU A 77 17.74 -19.28 10.05
C LEU A 77 17.04 -19.80 11.32
N ILE A 78 15.72 -19.79 11.34
CA ILE A 78 14.93 -20.28 12.47
C ILE A 78 15.13 -21.77 12.66
N GLU A 79 15.20 -22.54 11.58
CA GLU A 79 15.45 -23.99 11.63
C GLU A 79 16.83 -24.34 12.22
N ARG A 80 17.84 -23.53 11.92
CA ARG A 80 19.20 -23.77 12.39
C ARG A 80 19.48 -23.19 13.77
N GLU A 81 18.74 -22.17 14.19
CA GLU A 81 18.90 -21.50 15.48
C GLU A 81 17.69 -21.73 16.36
N ASN A 82 17.90 -22.19 17.59
CA ASN A 82 16.80 -22.55 18.50
C ASN A 82 16.09 -21.37 19.15
N THR A 83 16.71 -20.20 19.16
CA THR A 83 16.13 -18.98 19.74
C THR A 83 16.35 -17.80 18.81
N PHE A 84 15.34 -16.95 18.70
CA PHE A 84 15.38 -15.79 17.81
C PHE A 84 14.64 -14.64 18.48
N THR A 85 15.37 -13.60 18.88
CA THR A 85 14.78 -12.43 19.54
C THR A 85 14.19 -11.45 18.51
N MET A 86 13.34 -10.54 18.97
CA MET A 86 12.81 -9.47 18.11
C MET A 86 13.91 -8.56 17.57
N GLU A 87 14.97 -8.35 18.34
CA GLU A 87 16.13 -7.57 17.90
C GLU A 87 16.86 -8.27 16.77
N GLU A 88 17.13 -9.58 16.92
CA GLU A 88 17.74 -10.41 15.88
C GLU A 88 16.88 -10.46 14.62
N PHE A 89 15.56 -10.50 14.78
CA PHE A 89 14.60 -10.45 13.69
C PHE A 89 14.73 -9.14 12.91
N SER A 90 14.78 -8.00 13.61
CA SER A 90 14.96 -6.69 12.98
C SER A 90 16.29 -6.58 12.25
N GLU A 91 17.36 -7.09 12.87
CA GLU A 91 18.69 -7.10 12.26
C GLU A 91 18.73 -7.98 11.00
N SER A 92 18.05 -9.14 11.03
CA SER A 92 18.00 -10.05 9.88
C SER A 92 17.32 -9.41 8.68
N ILE A 93 16.31 -8.59 8.90
CA ILE A 93 15.65 -7.83 7.82
C ILE A 93 16.66 -6.87 7.19
N ASN A 94 17.40 -6.13 8.01
CA ASN A 94 18.40 -5.18 7.53
C ASN A 94 19.50 -5.89 6.74
N GLU A 95 19.98 -7.01 7.25
CA GLU A 95 21.01 -7.83 6.58
C GLU A 95 20.51 -8.34 5.24
N PHE A 96 19.29 -8.87 5.20
CA PHE A 96 18.67 -9.37 3.97
C PHE A 96 18.54 -8.27 2.93
N LEU A 97 18.01 -7.11 3.31
CA LEU A 97 17.81 -5.99 2.39
C LEU A 97 19.15 -5.42 1.91
N SER A 98 20.16 -5.32 2.78
CA SER A 98 21.51 -4.90 2.40
C SER A 98 22.14 -5.86 1.40
N PHE A 99 22.01 -7.15 1.62
CA PHE A 99 22.50 -8.19 0.72
C PHE A 99 21.85 -8.04 -0.66
N ARG A 100 20.55 -7.70 -0.70
CA ARG A 100 19.82 -7.44 -1.92
C ARG A 100 20.09 -6.06 -2.51
N ARG A 101 20.97 -5.27 -1.89
CA ARG A 101 21.39 -3.93 -2.32
C ARG A 101 20.29 -2.88 -2.27
N TYR A 102 19.35 -3.05 -1.36
CA TYR A 102 18.34 -2.04 -1.06
C TYR A 102 18.82 -1.11 0.05
N ASP A 103 18.32 0.14 0.02
CA ASP A 103 18.55 1.09 1.10
C ASP A 103 17.77 0.70 2.34
N ILE A 104 18.37 0.91 3.50
CA ILE A 104 17.79 0.59 4.80
C ILE A 104 17.14 1.81 5.41
N LEU A 105 15.88 1.66 5.85
CA LEU A 105 15.19 2.71 6.59
C LEU A 105 15.86 2.94 7.93
N LYS A 106 16.23 4.19 8.20
CA LYS A 106 16.78 4.63 9.48
C LYS A 106 15.71 5.45 10.20
N GLY A 107 15.26 4.94 11.36
CA GLY A 107 14.23 5.60 12.15
C GLY A 107 12.81 5.26 11.70
N LYS A 108 11.87 6.17 12.02
CA LYS A 108 10.42 5.94 11.81
C LYS A 108 9.85 6.61 10.56
N GLY A 109 10.69 7.30 9.79
CA GLY A 109 10.22 8.11 8.67
C GLY A 109 9.75 9.49 9.12
N LYS A 110 9.35 10.32 8.16
CA LYS A 110 9.02 11.73 8.39
C LYS A 110 7.53 11.98 8.66
N ILE A 111 6.68 11.06 8.28
CA ILE A 111 5.22 11.19 8.40
C ILE A 111 4.69 10.09 9.32
N SER A 112 3.86 10.48 10.30
CA SER A 112 3.21 9.50 11.17
C SER A 112 2.04 8.81 10.47
N ASN A 113 1.69 7.62 10.94
CA ASN A 113 0.51 6.91 10.44
C ASN A 113 -0.77 7.73 10.66
N ALA A 114 -0.87 8.43 11.80
CA ALA A 114 -2.03 9.27 12.11
C ALA A 114 -2.16 10.43 11.12
N ALA A 115 -1.05 11.10 10.77
CA ALA A 115 -1.07 12.20 9.80
C ALA A 115 -1.44 11.71 8.40
N ALA A 116 -0.90 10.58 7.99
CA ALA A 116 -1.20 9.97 6.68
C ALA A 116 -2.68 9.58 6.58
N THR A 117 -3.20 8.90 7.59
CA THR A 117 -4.61 8.49 7.65
C THR A 117 -5.55 9.69 7.63
N LYS A 118 -5.23 10.72 8.39
CA LYS A 118 -6.03 11.96 8.44
C LYS A 118 -6.10 12.61 7.05
N LYS A 119 -4.97 12.73 6.37
CA LYS A 119 -4.95 13.29 5.01
C LYS A 119 -5.73 12.43 4.04
N ALA A 120 -5.49 11.12 4.03
CA ALA A 120 -6.17 10.19 3.12
C ALA A 120 -7.69 10.23 3.31
N HIS A 121 -8.16 10.26 4.56
CA HIS A 121 -9.59 10.34 4.85
C HIS A 121 -10.20 11.68 4.46
N ALA A 122 -9.47 12.79 4.61
CA ALA A 122 -9.92 14.10 4.16
C ALA A 122 -10.06 14.15 2.64
N GLU A 123 -9.08 13.61 1.92
CA GLU A 123 -9.13 13.51 0.47
C GLU A 123 -10.24 12.58 0.01
N TYR A 124 -10.44 11.47 0.68
CA TYR A 124 -11.52 10.53 0.37
C TYR A 124 -12.89 11.15 0.55
N LYS A 125 -13.09 11.94 1.60
CA LYS A 125 -14.38 12.60 1.87
C LYS A 125 -14.81 13.44 0.68
N GLU A 126 -13.91 14.21 0.10
CA GLU A 126 -14.20 15.04 -1.08
C GLU A 126 -14.33 14.20 -2.35
N PHE A 127 -13.43 13.24 -2.56
CA PHE A 127 -13.47 12.34 -3.70
C PHE A 127 -14.77 11.52 -3.71
N ASN A 128 -15.22 11.04 -2.56
CA ASN A 128 -16.41 10.20 -2.45
C ASN A 128 -17.69 10.89 -2.88
N LYS A 129 -17.76 12.22 -2.76
CA LYS A 129 -18.91 13.01 -3.25
C LYS A 129 -19.09 12.84 -4.76
N THR A 130 -18.01 12.96 -5.50
CA THR A 130 -17.99 12.79 -6.95
C THR A 130 -18.17 11.33 -7.36
N GLN A 131 -17.49 10.43 -6.66
CA GLN A 131 -17.55 8.99 -6.91
C GLN A 131 -18.98 8.47 -6.80
N LYS A 132 -19.70 8.89 -5.79
CA LYS A 132 -21.09 8.50 -5.56
C LYS A 132 -22.00 8.92 -6.73
N ILE A 133 -21.86 10.16 -7.18
CA ILE A 133 -22.65 10.70 -8.30
C ILE A 133 -22.40 9.91 -9.57
N VAL A 134 -21.13 9.67 -9.92
CA VAL A 134 -20.74 8.89 -11.09
C VAL A 134 -21.27 7.46 -11.01
N SER A 135 -21.18 6.83 -9.85
CA SER A 135 -21.66 5.47 -9.63
C SER A 135 -23.17 5.35 -9.84
N ASP A 136 -23.95 6.31 -9.34
CA ASP A 136 -25.41 6.34 -9.51
C ASP A 136 -25.77 6.56 -10.96
N PHE A 137 -25.08 7.47 -11.65
CA PHE A 137 -25.27 7.73 -13.08
C PHE A 137 -24.97 6.49 -13.93
N ASP A 138 -23.88 5.80 -13.65
CA ASP A 138 -23.52 4.56 -14.35
C ASP A 138 -24.57 3.48 -14.20
N ARG A 139 -25.17 3.36 -13.00
CA ARG A 139 -26.25 2.42 -12.75
C ARG A 139 -27.48 2.73 -13.61
N GLU A 140 -27.85 4.00 -13.70
CA GLU A 140 -28.99 4.44 -14.54
C GLU A 140 -28.74 4.11 -16.00
N ILE A 141 -27.53 4.36 -16.51
CA ILE A 141 -27.17 4.02 -17.89
C ILE A 141 -27.28 2.52 -18.15
N LYS A 142 -26.79 1.69 -17.23
CA LYS A 142 -26.89 0.23 -17.34
C LYS A 142 -28.34 -0.24 -17.38
N GLN A 143 -29.20 0.34 -16.54
CA GLN A 143 -30.62 0.03 -16.52
C GLN A 143 -31.31 0.41 -17.84
N LEU A 144 -31.00 1.57 -18.39
CA LEU A 144 -31.52 2.01 -19.66
C LEU A 144 -31.09 1.12 -20.82
N LYS A 145 -29.82 0.69 -20.84
CA LYS A 145 -29.32 -0.23 -21.85
C LYS A 145 -29.99 -1.59 -21.74
N ALA A 146 -30.25 -2.09 -20.54
CA ALA A 146 -30.93 -3.34 -20.31
C ALA A 146 -32.39 -3.31 -20.79
N LYS A 147 -33.07 -2.17 -20.66
CA LYS A 147 -34.47 -2.00 -21.12
C LYS A 147 -34.60 -1.90 -22.65
N ASN A 148 -33.54 -1.52 -23.34
CA ASN A 148 -33.53 -1.34 -24.79
C ASN A 148 -33.01 -2.56 -25.55
N THR A 149 -32.73 -3.62 -24.86
CA THR A 149 -32.35 -4.91 -25.44
C THR A 149 -33.46 -5.92 -25.22
#